data_aabe7cb7ef7133a8d85f1d974f17d176
#
_entry.id   aabe7cb7ef7133a8d85f1d974f17d176
#
_cell.length_a   1.000
_cell.length_b   1.000
_cell.length_c   1.000
_cell.angle_alpha   90.00
_cell.angle_beta   90.00
_cell.angle_gamma   90.00
#
_symmetry.space_group_name_H-M   'P 1'
#
loop_
_entity.id
_entity.type
_entity.pdbx_description
1 polymer ?
#
loop_
_entity_poly.entity_id
_entity_poly.type
_entity_poly.pdbx_seq_one_letter_code
_entity_poly.pdbx_strand_id
1 'polypeptide(L)'
;MHRFKPYILPIAIILGITFHHWLEIINGLTPYLIFVILLLTFCSVKLTDLRPSKLEFWIAAIQVVFSLAGYGLILWWTENAILAEGVLIGILCPVASSVSVVSCELGAKRETVVSYTVVGNLLVVFVAPIVFSFIGMQQTMPFWTSFWTILKHISTILALPYLIALCLQWWLPRVNAQLASWKSYALPLWAMALTLTLGRTMDYIVLHYEGNEQNIIWLAVISLVLCVTHFTIGKLLGKHYGDTIAGGQLLAQKNSAVGIWMACLYLHPLCSVVLAFYSIWTNIFNSWQLWYYPRHVTQS
;
A
#
# COMPACT_ATOMS: atom_id res chain seq x y z
N MET A 1 0.98 -13.38 -22.11
CA MET A 1 0.96 -12.32 -21.08
C MET A 1 2.23 -12.24 -20.21
N HIS A 2 3.06 -13.29 -20.05
CA HIS A 2 4.27 -13.24 -19.21
C HIS A 2 5.35 -12.21 -19.66
N ARG A 3 5.52 -11.99 -20.97
CA ARG A 3 6.54 -11.05 -21.50
C ARG A 3 6.28 -9.56 -21.20
N PHE A 4 5.05 -9.15 -20.93
CA PHE A 4 4.70 -7.75 -20.73
C PHE A 4 4.65 -7.31 -19.25
N LYS A 5 4.66 -8.25 -18.30
CA LYS A 5 4.59 -7.94 -16.86
C LYS A 5 5.64 -6.92 -16.38
N PRO A 6 6.92 -6.96 -16.80
CA PRO A 6 7.92 -6.00 -16.36
C PRO A 6 7.65 -4.55 -16.81
N TYR A 7 6.91 -4.38 -17.91
CA TYR A 7 6.67 -3.06 -18.51
C TYR A 7 5.38 -2.40 -18.01
N ILE A 8 4.51 -3.13 -17.31
CA ILE A 8 3.21 -2.61 -16.85
C ILE A 8 3.40 -1.43 -15.91
N LEU A 9 4.32 -1.50 -14.97
CA LEU A 9 4.59 -0.41 -14.03
C LEU A 9 5.20 0.82 -14.72
N PRO A 10 6.30 0.71 -15.49
CA PRO A 10 6.82 1.86 -16.25
C PRO A 10 5.75 2.51 -17.14
N ILE A 11 4.92 1.73 -17.82
CA ILE A 11 3.84 2.25 -18.66
C ILE A 11 2.82 3.00 -17.80
N ALA A 12 2.39 2.43 -16.66
CA ALA A 12 1.44 3.08 -15.75
C ALA A 12 1.98 4.43 -15.24
N ILE A 13 3.27 4.50 -14.90
CA ILE A 13 3.92 5.73 -14.44
C ILE A 13 3.95 6.77 -15.58
N ILE A 14 4.41 6.39 -16.78
CA ILE A 14 4.49 7.30 -17.92
C ILE A 14 3.10 7.83 -18.28
N LEU A 15 2.09 6.96 -18.35
CA LEU A 15 0.71 7.37 -18.64
C LEU A 15 0.16 8.29 -17.55
N GLY A 16 0.40 7.98 -16.27
CA GLY A 16 -0.03 8.81 -15.15
C GLY A 16 0.56 10.21 -15.21
N ILE A 17 1.86 10.31 -15.49
CA ILE A 17 2.56 11.60 -15.57
C ILE A 17 2.14 12.38 -16.83
N THR A 18 2.07 11.71 -18.00
CA THR A 18 1.83 12.40 -19.28
C THR A 18 0.38 12.88 -19.43
N PHE A 19 -0.57 12.08 -18.94
CA PHE A 19 -2.00 12.34 -19.10
C PHE A 19 -2.69 12.81 -17.80
N HIS A 20 -1.94 13.32 -16.82
CA HIS A 20 -2.44 13.66 -15.48
C HIS A 20 -3.73 14.49 -15.51
N HIS A 21 -3.78 15.55 -16.33
CA HIS A 21 -4.92 16.43 -16.44
C HIS A 21 -6.21 15.72 -16.93
N TRP A 22 -6.09 14.81 -17.90
CA TRP A 22 -7.24 14.03 -18.41
C TRP A 22 -7.68 12.95 -17.43
N LEU A 23 -6.72 12.37 -16.70
CA LEU A 23 -6.98 11.31 -15.74
C LEU A 23 -7.74 11.82 -14.50
N GLU A 24 -7.61 13.09 -14.15
CA GLU A 24 -8.35 13.68 -13.02
C GLU A 24 -9.86 13.60 -13.24
N ILE A 25 -10.35 13.73 -14.49
CA ILE A 25 -11.79 13.61 -14.85
C ILE A 25 -12.36 12.25 -14.44
N ILE A 26 -11.57 11.18 -14.57
CA ILE A 26 -12.00 9.80 -14.28
C ILE A 26 -11.46 9.25 -12.96
N ASN A 27 -10.79 10.09 -12.18
CA ASN A 27 -10.17 9.68 -10.91
C ASN A 27 -11.19 9.16 -9.88
N GLY A 28 -12.45 9.55 -9.98
CA GLY A 28 -13.56 8.99 -9.20
C GLY A 28 -13.72 7.47 -9.31
N LEU A 29 -13.12 6.83 -10.33
CA LEU A 29 -13.11 5.37 -10.49
C LEU A 29 -12.09 4.67 -9.56
N THR A 30 -11.09 5.37 -9.04
CA THR A 30 -10.01 4.81 -8.23
C THR A 30 -10.52 3.94 -7.06
N PRO A 31 -11.45 4.39 -6.19
CA PRO A 31 -11.93 3.57 -5.09
C PRO A 31 -12.63 2.28 -5.55
N TYR A 32 -13.35 2.31 -6.66
CA TYR A 32 -14.00 1.12 -7.22
C TYR A 32 -12.99 0.12 -7.76
N LEU A 33 -11.94 0.59 -8.44
CA LEU A 33 -10.85 -0.28 -8.90
C LEU A 33 -10.14 -0.94 -7.72
N ILE A 34 -9.81 -0.18 -6.67
CA ILE A 34 -9.21 -0.70 -5.44
C ILE A 34 -10.12 -1.77 -4.82
N PHE A 35 -11.41 -1.50 -4.70
CA PHE A 35 -12.40 -2.42 -4.17
C PHE A 35 -12.40 -3.75 -4.94
N VAL A 36 -12.48 -3.70 -6.26
CA VAL A 36 -12.49 -4.91 -7.11
C VAL A 36 -11.18 -5.68 -6.99
N ILE A 37 -10.03 -5.01 -6.99
CA ILE A 37 -8.71 -5.64 -6.82
C ILE A 37 -8.65 -6.39 -5.49
N LEU A 38 -9.08 -5.76 -4.40
CA LEU A 38 -9.09 -6.37 -3.08
C LEU A 38 -10.08 -7.54 -3.01
N LEU A 39 -11.27 -7.40 -3.59
CA LEU A 39 -12.25 -8.49 -3.65
C LEU A 39 -11.68 -9.73 -4.36
N LEU A 40 -11.11 -9.56 -5.56
CA LEU A 40 -10.48 -10.67 -6.29
C LEU A 40 -9.32 -11.29 -5.52
N THR A 41 -8.55 -10.47 -4.81
CA THR A 41 -7.44 -10.91 -3.96
C THR A 41 -7.97 -11.75 -2.80
N PHE A 42 -8.96 -11.26 -2.06
CA PHE A 42 -9.50 -11.94 -0.88
C PHE A 42 -10.32 -13.19 -1.23
N CYS A 43 -11.02 -13.22 -2.37
CA CYS A 43 -11.67 -14.44 -2.87
C CYS A 43 -10.65 -15.57 -3.13
N SER A 44 -9.39 -15.24 -3.41
CA SER A 44 -8.33 -16.22 -3.62
C SER A 44 -7.64 -16.70 -2.33
N VAL A 45 -7.97 -16.09 -1.19
CA VAL A 45 -7.44 -16.41 0.16
C VAL A 45 -8.40 -17.37 0.86
N LYS A 46 -7.91 -18.54 1.27
CA LYS A 46 -8.72 -19.46 2.08
C LYS A 46 -8.61 -19.11 3.56
N LEU A 47 -9.72 -19.17 4.29
CA LEU A 47 -9.74 -18.97 5.74
C LEU A 47 -8.77 -19.89 6.50
N THR A 48 -8.58 -21.12 6.00
CA THR A 48 -7.65 -22.11 6.57
C THR A 48 -6.19 -21.69 6.46
N ASP A 49 -5.88 -20.77 5.55
CA ASP A 49 -4.53 -20.26 5.33
C ASP A 49 -4.20 -19.08 6.28
N LEU A 50 -5.20 -18.57 7.01
CA LEU A 50 -5.02 -17.50 7.98
C LEU A 50 -4.45 -18.06 9.29
N ARG A 51 -3.15 -17.97 9.44
CA ARG A 51 -2.43 -18.40 10.65
C ARG A 51 -1.54 -17.25 11.13
N PRO A 52 -2.11 -16.31 11.93
CA PRO A 52 -1.34 -15.21 12.47
C PRO A 52 -0.10 -15.70 13.20
N SER A 53 1.04 -15.10 12.89
CA SER A 53 2.34 -15.45 13.46
C SER A 53 2.90 -14.31 14.30
N LYS A 54 3.89 -14.60 15.14
CA LYS A 54 4.61 -13.56 15.91
C LYS A 54 5.28 -12.55 14.99
N LEU A 55 5.74 -12.96 13.80
CA LEU A 55 6.32 -12.07 12.80
C LEU A 55 5.29 -11.02 12.37
N GLU A 56 4.07 -11.43 12.04
CA GLU A 56 3.00 -10.54 11.61
C GLU A 56 2.61 -9.52 12.68
N PHE A 57 2.54 -9.98 13.95
CA PHE A 57 2.28 -9.09 15.08
C PHE A 57 3.34 -7.98 15.19
N TRP A 58 4.63 -8.33 15.10
CA TRP A 58 5.70 -7.35 15.19
C TRP A 58 5.76 -6.42 13.98
N ILE A 59 5.47 -6.92 12.77
CA ILE A 59 5.36 -6.07 11.57
C ILE A 59 4.23 -5.05 11.76
N ALA A 60 3.07 -5.49 12.24
CA ALA A 60 1.93 -4.61 12.53
C ALA A 60 2.27 -3.57 13.62
N ALA A 61 2.92 -3.99 14.69
CA ALA A 61 3.36 -3.10 15.77
C ALA A 61 4.35 -2.05 15.27
N ILE A 62 5.37 -2.46 14.49
CA ILE A 62 6.34 -1.56 13.88
C ILE A 62 5.62 -0.58 12.94
N GLN A 63 4.69 -1.05 12.12
CA GLN A 63 3.95 -0.19 11.20
C GLN A 63 3.21 0.92 11.94
N VAL A 64 2.52 0.61 13.05
CA VAL A 64 1.78 1.62 13.83
C VAL A 64 2.72 2.51 14.62
N VAL A 65 3.63 1.92 15.41
CA VAL A 65 4.52 2.69 16.30
C VAL A 65 5.43 3.61 15.50
N PHE A 66 6.05 3.10 14.42
CA PHE A 66 6.99 3.89 13.63
C PHE A 66 6.28 4.94 12.76
N SER A 67 5.02 4.72 12.38
CA SER A 67 4.25 5.76 11.67
C SER A 67 3.99 6.97 12.58
N LEU A 68 3.58 6.73 13.82
CA LEU A 68 3.32 7.80 14.80
C LEU A 68 4.61 8.44 15.30
N ALA A 69 5.63 7.64 15.63
CA ALA A 69 6.92 8.14 16.08
C ALA A 69 7.63 8.94 14.98
N GLY A 70 7.58 8.45 13.73
CA GLY A 70 8.14 9.14 12.57
C GLY A 70 7.43 10.47 12.29
N TYR A 71 6.09 10.48 12.36
CA TYR A 71 5.32 11.71 12.27
C TYR A 71 5.75 12.73 13.31
N GLY A 72 5.76 12.33 14.59
CA GLY A 72 6.12 13.21 15.71
C GLY A 72 7.55 13.72 15.62
N LEU A 73 8.50 12.84 15.23
CA LEU A 73 9.91 13.20 15.08
C LEU A 73 10.13 14.23 13.97
N ILE A 74 9.56 14.00 12.79
CA ILE A 74 9.72 14.91 11.66
C ILE A 74 9.00 16.24 11.94
N LEU A 75 7.80 16.21 12.52
CA LEU A 75 7.09 17.44 12.89
C LEU A 75 7.88 18.25 13.93
N TRP A 76 8.43 17.59 14.94
CA TRP A 76 9.25 18.25 15.97
C TRP A 76 10.54 18.85 15.41
N TRP A 77 11.20 18.16 14.46
CA TRP A 77 12.47 18.63 13.90
C TRP A 77 12.31 19.72 12.85
N THR A 78 11.31 19.57 11.98
CA THR A 78 11.19 20.42 10.77
C THR A 78 10.08 21.45 10.86
N GLU A 79 9.19 21.33 11.85
CA GLU A 79 7.94 22.10 11.98
C GLU A 79 7.07 22.04 10.69
N ASN A 80 7.32 21.04 9.83
CA ASN A 80 6.68 20.88 8.54
C ASN A 80 5.69 19.71 8.57
N ALA A 81 4.40 20.05 8.65
CA ALA A 81 3.32 19.06 8.70
C ALA A 81 3.27 18.20 7.42
N ILE A 82 3.55 18.76 6.24
CA ILE A 82 3.50 18.03 4.96
C ILE A 82 4.54 16.89 4.96
N LEU A 83 5.75 17.15 5.42
CA LEU A 83 6.79 16.11 5.51
C LEU A 83 6.45 15.06 6.55
N ALA A 84 5.93 15.50 7.72
CA ALA A 84 5.51 14.60 8.78
C ALA A 84 4.36 13.67 8.34
N GLU A 85 3.33 14.22 7.71
CA GLU A 85 2.22 13.45 7.14
C GLU A 85 2.69 12.51 6.02
N GLY A 86 3.69 12.91 5.23
CA GLY A 86 4.32 12.05 4.23
C GLY A 86 4.99 10.83 4.86
N VAL A 87 5.73 11.00 5.96
CA VAL A 87 6.31 9.89 6.73
C VAL A 87 5.22 9.02 7.31
N LEU A 88 4.19 9.62 7.93
CA LEU A 88 3.05 8.91 8.49
C LEU A 88 2.42 7.96 7.48
N ILE A 89 1.98 8.50 6.33
CA ILE A 89 1.27 7.70 5.33
C ILE A 89 2.19 6.70 4.64
N GLY A 90 3.46 7.03 4.43
CA GLY A 90 4.47 6.15 3.87
C GLY A 90 4.69 4.89 4.70
N ILE A 91 4.58 4.99 6.02
CA ILE A 91 4.72 3.85 6.95
C ILE A 91 3.37 3.18 7.19
N LEU A 92 2.31 3.93 7.49
CA LEU A 92 0.99 3.41 7.86
C LEU A 92 0.24 2.75 6.69
N CYS A 93 0.57 3.10 5.45
CA CYS A 93 -0.07 2.56 4.25
C CYS A 93 -0.22 1.03 4.31
N PRO A 94 -1.38 0.47 3.96
CA PRO A 94 -1.62 -0.97 4.00
C PRO A 94 -0.71 -1.74 3.05
N VAL A 95 -0.61 -3.04 3.27
CA VAL A 95 0.20 -3.92 2.43
C VAL A 95 -0.43 -4.09 1.04
N ALA A 96 0.41 -4.19 0.01
CA ALA A 96 -0.04 -4.38 -1.36
C ALA A 96 -0.63 -5.77 -1.60
N SER A 97 -1.69 -5.87 -2.40
CA SER A 97 -2.25 -7.16 -2.82
C SER A 97 -1.27 -8.00 -3.67
N SER A 98 -0.33 -7.35 -4.36
CA SER A 98 0.71 -8.01 -5.15
C SER A 98 1.79 -8.69 -4.30
N VAL A 99 1.88 -8.39 -3.00
CA VAL A 99 2.90 -8.95 -2.10
C VAL A 99 2.93 -10.48 -2.12
N SER A 100 1.74 -11.11 -2.19
CA SER A 100 1.66 -12.58 -2.22
C SER A 100 2.31 -13.20 -3.46
N VAL A 101 2.29 -12.52 -4.60
CA VAL A 101 2.91 -13.01 -5.83
C VAL A 101 4.43 -12.90 -5.74
N VAL A 102 4.93 -11.68 -5.49
CA VAL A 102 6.37 -11.41 -5.45
C VAL A 102 7.06 -12.19 -4.33
N SER A 103 6.46 -12.22 -3.13
CA SER A 103 7.03 -12.93 -1.98
C SER A 103 7.13 -14.43 -2.21
N CYS A 104 6.10 -15.05 -2.79
CA CYS A 104 6.13 -16.49 -3.09
C CYS A 104 7.12 -16.82 -4.21
N GLU A 105 7.27 -15.98 -5.21
CA GLU A 105 8.30 -16.15 -6.26
C GLU A 105 9.73 -16.06 -5.66
N LEU A 106 9.92 -15.29 -4.60
CA LEU A 106 11.19 -15.18 -3.86
C LEU A 106 11.39 -16.31 -2.83
N GLY A 107 10.37 -17.16 -2.58
CA GLY A 107 10.46 -18.30 -1.66
C GLY A 107 9.93 -18.04 -0.23
N ALA A 108 9.16 -16.98 -0.02
CA ALA A 108 8.48 -16.75 1.27
C ALA A 108 7.39 -17.80 1.54
N LYS A 109 7.10 -18.04 2.82
CA LYS A 109 5.99 -18.90 3.23
C LYS A 109 4.65 -18.26 2.86
N ARG A 110 3.92 -18.90 1.97
CA ARG A 110 2.64 -18.39 1.45
C ARG A 110 1.64 -18.07 2.54
N GLU A 111 1.56 -18.93 3.57
CA GLU A 111 0.64 -18.80 4.69
C GLU A 111 0.87 -17.47 5.43
N THR A 112 2.10 -17.16 5.79
CA THR A 112 2.49 -15.89 6.44
C THR A 112 2.11 -14.69 5.58
N VAL A 113 2.42 -14.74 4.29
CA VAL A 113 2.17 -13.61 3.39
C VAL A 113 0.67 -13.35 3.19
N VAL A 114 -0.10 -14.44 3.02
CA VAL A 114 -1.55 -14.36 2.82
C VAL A 114 -2.24 -13.88 4.09
N SER A 115 -1.84 -14.44 5.26
CA SER A 115 -2.37 -14.04 6.56
C SER A 115 -2.15 -12.55 6.81
N TYR A 116 -0.92 -12.05 6.64
CA TYR A 116 -0.64 -10.63 6.85
C TYR A 116 -1.34 -9.73 5.82
N THR A 117 -1.58 -10.19 4.61
CA THR A 117 -2.35 -9.39 3.63
C THR A 117 -3.74 -9.04 4.17
N VAL A 118 -4.38 -9.95 4.90
CA VAL A 118 -5.66 -9.68 5.56
C VAL A 118 -5.46 -8.83 6.81
N VAL A 119 -4.59 -9.27 7.72
CA VAL A 119 -4.34 -8.61 9.01
C VAL A 119 -3.86 -7.17 8.82
N GLY A 120 -2.91 -6.93 7.92
CA GLY A 120 -2.34 -5.62 7.65
C GLY A 120 -3.36 -4.63 7.03
N ASN A 121 -4.25 -5.11 6.17
CA ASN A 121 -5.33 -4.27 5.64
C ASN A 121 -6.36 -3.93 6.73
N LEU A 122 -6.77 -4.91 7.54
CA LEU A 122 -7.70 -4.69 8.67
C LEU A 122 -7.09 -3.77 9.73
N LEU A 123 -5.79 -3.90 10.02
CA LEU A 123 -5.09 -2.99 10.93
C LEU A 123 -5.30 -1.53 10.51
N VAL A 124 -5.10 -1.23 9.24
CA VAL A 124 -5.25 0.14 8.70
C VAL A 124 -6.70 0.61 8.79
N VAL A 125 -7.68 -0.28 8.59
CA VAL A 125 -9.11 0.05 8.76
C VAL A 125 -9.41 0.63 10.14
N PHE A 126 -8.75 0.13 11.19
CA PHE A 126 -8.97 0.60 12.55
C PHE A 126 -8.05 1.76 12.95
N VAL A 127 -6.79 1.70 12.55
CA VAL A 127 -5.77 2.69 12.98
C VAL A 127 -5.89 4.00 12.20
N ALA A 128 -6.09 3.95 10.87
CA ALA A 128 -6.11 5.15 10.06
C ALA A 128 -7.23 6.14 10.42
N PRO A 129 -8.49 5.72 10.71
CA PRO A 129 -9.52 6.66 11.14
C PRO A 129 -9.18 7.39 12.44
N ILE A 130 -8.57 6.70 13.41
CA ILE A 130 -8.12 7.31 14.66
C ILE A 130 -7.07 8.37 14.36
N VAL A 131 -6.01 7.97 13.64
CA VAL A 131 -4.86 8.84 13.36
C VAL A 131 -5.27 10.05 12.52
N PHE A 132 -6.01 9.83 11.43
CA PHE A 132 -6.42 10.92 10.54
C PHE A 132 -7.45 11.87 11.16
N SER A 133 -8.22 11.41 12.13
CA SER A 133 -9.14 12.29 12.89
C SER A 133 -8.41 13.25 13.81
N PHE A 134 -7.18 12.90 14.25
CA PHE A 134 -6.35 13.80 15.05
C PHE A 134 -5.43 14.69 14.20
N ILE A 135 -4.90 14.16 13.10
CA ILE A 135 -3.81 14.78 12.34
C ILE A 135 -4.31 15.38 11.03
N GLY A 136 -5.35 14.80 10.40
CA GLY A 136 -5.74 15.11 9.03
C GLY A 136 -6.46 16.44 8.83
N MET A 137 -6.78 16.75 7.57
CA MET A 137 -7.44 18.00 7.15
C MET A 137 -8.82 18.23 7.77
N GLN A 138 -9.43 17.22 8.36
CA GLN A 138 -10.77 17.31 8.99
C GLN A 138 -10.74 17.76 10.47
N GLN A 139 -9.65 18.35 10.93
CA GLN A 139 -9.51 18.84 12.33
C GLN A 139 -10.56 19.90 12.71
N THR A 140 -11.21 20.53 11.74
CA THR A 140 -12.33 21.47 11.98
C THR A 140 -13.62 20.78 12.44
N MET A 141 -13.72 19.45 12.25
CA MET A 141 -14.87 18.65 12.68
C MET A 141 -14.63 18.06 14.08
N PRO A 142 -15.71 17.83 14.88
CA PRO A 142 -15.58 17.06 16.10
C PRO A 142 -14.95 15.68 15.83
N PHE A 143 -14.05 15.25 16.73
CA PHE A 143 -13.31 13.98 16.56
C PHE A 143 -14.20 12.79 16.17
N TRP A 144 -15.30 12.59 16.88
CA TRP A 144 -16.20 11.46 16.63
C TRP A 144 -16.86 11.51 15.25
N THR A 145 -17.22 12.70 14.77
CA THR A 145 -17.79 12.88 13.42
C THR A 145 -16.74 12.54 12.35
N SER A 146 -15.54 13.06 12.51
CA SER A 146 -14.40 12.74 11.62
C SER A 146 -14.09 11.24 11.65
N PHE A 147 -13.94 10.66 12.84
CA PHE A 147 -13.65 9.24 13.04
C PHE A 147 -14.66 8.33 12.32
N TRP A 148 -15.96 8.52 12.55
CA TRP A 148 -16.99 7.69 11.93
C TRP A 148 -17.05 7.87 10.41
N THR A 149 -16.85 9.08 9.91
CA THR A 149 -16.81 9.37 8.48
C THR A 149 -15.64 8.65 7.81
N ILE A 150 -14.43 8.78 8.36
CA ILE A 150 -13.23 8.15 7.85
C ILE A 150 -13.33 6.62 7.96
N LEU A 151 -13.78 6.11 9.12
CA LEU A 151 -13.97 4.67 9.34
C LEU A 151 -14.94 4.09 8.31
N LYS A 152 -16.07 4.72 8.06
CA LYS A 152 -17.05 4.28 7.06
C LYS A 152 -16.43 4.20 5.66
N HIS A 153 -15.70 5.23 5.22
CA HIS A 153 -15.08 5.26 3.90
C HIS A 153 -13.99 4.20 3.77
N ILE A 154 -13.05 4.13 4.72
CA ILE A 154 -11.94 3.17 4.67
C ILE A 154 -12.47 1.73 4.78
N SER A 155 -13.44 1.47 5.68
CA SER A 155 -14.05 0.14 5.83
C SER A 155 -14.76 -0.31 4.55
N THR A 156 -15.44 0.59 3.86
CA THR A 156 -16.11 0.26 2.59
C THR A 156 -15.10 -0.18 1.52
N ILE A 157 -13.90 0.36 1.50
CA ILE A 157 -12.92 0.04 0.47
C ILE A 157 -11.98 -1.10 0.88
N LEU A 158 -11.59 -1.22 2.15
CA LEU A 158 -10.63 -2.23 2.61
C LEU A 158 -11.30 -3.43 3.29
N ALA A 159 -12.28 -3.21 4.18
CA ALA A 159 -12.90 -4.28 4.95
C ALA A 159 -14.06 -4.96 4.21
N LEU A 160 -14.91 -4.20 3.54
CA LEU A 160 -16.09 -4.75 2.87
C LEU A 160 -15.74 -5.78 1.78
N PRO A 161 -14.71 -5.61 0.93
CA PRO A 161 -14.31 -6.66 -0.01
C PRO A 161 -13.93 -7.97 0.69
N TYR A 162 -13.27 -7.88 1.87
CA TYR A 162 -12.94 -9.06 2.66
C TYR A 162 -14.19 -9.75 3.22
N LEU A 163 -15.11 -8.99 3.79
CA LEU A 163 -16.37 -9.52 4.32
C LEU A 163 -17.21 -10.18 3.21
N ILE A 164 -17.30 -9.56 2.03
CA ILE A 164 -17.97 -10.14 0.87
C ILE A 164 -17.29 -11.45 0.46
N ALA A 165 -15.95 -11.48 0.38
CA ALA A 165 -15.21 -12.69 0.05
C ALA A 165 -15.48 -13.82 1.06
N LEU A 166 -15.57 -13.52 2.37
CA LEU A 166 -15.94 -14.48 3.40
C LEU A 166 -17.36 -15.01 3.19
N CYS A 167 -18.33 -14.12 2.98
CA CYS A 167 -19.71 -14.51 2.71
C CYS A 167 -19.82 -15.42 1.48
N LEU A 168 -19.10 -15.07 0.40
CA LEU A 168 -19.05 -15.87 -0.82
C LEU A 168 -18.43 -17.25 -0.57
N GLN A 169 -17.37 -17.35 0.24
CA GLN A 169 -16.75 -18.63 0.58
C GLN A 169 -17.70 -19.55 1.35
N TRP A 170 -18.52 -19.00 2.25
CA TRP A 170 -19.44 -19.79 3.06
C TRP A 170 -20.74 -20.13 2.35
N TRP A 171 -21.36 -19.19 1.67
CA TRP A 171 -22.70 -19.34 1.12
C TRP A 171 -22.74 -19.64 -0.37
N LEU A 172 -21.76 -19.13 -1.12
CA LEU A 172 -21.70 -19.26 -2.57
C LEU A 172 -20.31 -19.70 -3.07
N PRO A 173 -19.82 -20.89 -2.66
CA PRO A 173 -18.44 -21.32 -2.96
C PRO A 173 -18.14 -21.42 -4.46
N ARG A 174 -19.16 -21.68 -5.30
CA ARG A 174 -18.99 -21.69 -6.77
C ARG A 174 -18.69 -20.32 -7.32
N VAL A 175 -19.40 -19.28 -6.84
CA VAL A 175 -19.17 -17.87 -7.24
C VAL A 175 -17.80 -17.42 -6.74
N ASN A 176 -17.44 -17.75 -5.50
CA ASN A 176 -16.11 -17.45 -4.96
C ASN A 176 -15.00 -18.08 -5.79
N ALA A 177 -15.12 -19.34 -6.18
CA ALA A 177 -14.14 -20.03 -7.02
C ALA A 177 -14.00 -19.36 -8.41
N GLN A 178 -15.11 -18.91 -8.99
CA GLN A 178 -15.10 -18.17 -10.25
C GLN A 178 -14.38 -16.82 -10.11
N LEU A 179 -14.68 -16.00 -9.08
CA LEU A 179 -13.98 -14.74 -8.81
C LEU A 179 -12.50 -14.96 -8.50
N ALA A 180 -12.16 -16.00 -7.74
CA ALA A 180 -10.77 -16.38 -7.46
C ALA A 180 -9.99 -16.73 -8.74
N SER A 181 -10.65 -17.32 -9.75
CA SER A 181 -10.03 -17.61 -11.05
C SER A 181 -9.67 -16.34 -11.83
N TRP A 182 -10.37 -15.23 -11.57
CA TRP A 182 -10.13 -13.92 -12.17
C TRP A 182 -9.01 -13.12 -11.51
N LYS A 183 -8.29 -13.70 -10.55
CA LYS A 183 -7.14 -13.06 -9.87
C LYS A 183 -6.10 -12.51 -10.87
N SER A 184 -5.96 -13.11 -12.06
CA SER A 184 -5.05 -12.63 -13.10
C SER A 184 -5.37 -11.22 -13.61
N TYR A 185 -6.64 -10.79 -13.49
CA TYR A 185 -7.06 -9.42 -13.83
C TYR A 185 -6.72 -8.39 -12.75
N ALA A 186 -6.34 -8.82 -11.54
CA ALA A 186 -5.94 -7.90 -10.48
C ALA A 186 -4.72 -7.04 -10.88
N LEU A 187 -3.78 -7.57 -11.66
CA LEU A 187 -2.59 -6.85 -12.11
C LEU A 187 -2.91 -5.69 -13.08
N PRO A 188 -3.65 -5.88 -14.19
CA PRO A 188 -4.06 -4.75 -15.04
C PRO A 188 -4.96 -3.75 -14.33
N LEU A 189 -5.88 -4.18 -13.47
CA LEU A 189 -6.70 -3.29 -12.66
C LEU A 189 -5.85 -2.45 -11.69
N TRP A 190 -4.84 -3.08 -11.07
CA TRP A 190 -3.87 -2.37 -10.23
C TRP A 190 -3.08 -1.33 -11.04
N ALA A 191 -2.64 -1.66 -12.25
CA ALA A 191 -1.94 -0.72 -13.11
C ALA A 191 -2.82 0.48 -13.46
N MET A 192 -4.11 0.26 -13.74
CA MET A 192 -5.08 1.34 -13.96
C MET A 192 -5.25 2.21 -12.72
N ALA A 193 -5.47 1.60 -11.55
CA ALA A 193 -5.59 2.33 -10.29
C ALA A 193 -4.33 3.15 -9.98
N LEU A 194 -3.15 2.57 -10.20
CA LEU A 194 -1.88 3.27 -10.04
C LEU A 194 -1.73 4.44 -11.03
N THR A 195 -2.09 4.25 -12.30
CA THR A 195 -2.08 5.31 -13.32
C THR A 195 -2.96 6.49 -12.88
N LEU A 196 -4.19 6.22 -12.42
CA LEU A 196 -5.11 7.26 -11.95
C LEU A 196 -4.57 7.99 -10.71
N THR A 197 -4.07 7.26 -9.72
CA THR A 197 -3.56 7.86 -8.49
C THR A 197 -2.27 8.66 -8.72
N LEU A 198 -1.37 8.18 -9.59
CA LEU A 198 -0.18 8.93 -9.99
C LEU A 198 -0.55 10.17 -10.81
N GLY A 199 -1.55 10.04 -11.70
CA GLY A 199 -2.09 11.18 -12.44
C GLY A 199 -2.58 12.27 -11.51
N ARG A 200 -3.38 11.92 -10.49
CA ARG A 200 -3.84 12.85 -9.47
C ARG A 200 -2.71 13.50 -8.69
N THR A 201 -1.71 12.72 -8.26
CA THR A 201 -0.54 13.26 -7.57
C THR A 201 0.22 14.24 -8.47
N MET A 202 0.41 13.90 -9.76
CA MET A 202 1.12 14.75 -10.70
C MET A 202 0.34 16.03 -11.01
N ASP A 203 -0.97 15.95 -11.22
CA ASP A 203 -1.84 17.11 -11.42
C ASP A 203 -1.75 18.08 -10.24
N TYR A 204 -1.80 17.53 -9.02
CA TYR A 204 -1.66 18.33 -7.80
C TYR A 204 -0.27 18.98 -7.70
N ILE A 205 0.81 18.27 -8.05
CA ILE A 205 2.16 18.81 -8.06
C ILE A 205 2.25 19.98 -9.05
N VAL A 206 1.76 19.79 -10.28
CA VAL A 206 1.84 20.83 -11.33
C VAL A 206 1.09 22.10 -10.93
N LEU A 207 -0.10 21.92 -10.32
CA LEU A 207 -0.94 23.06 -9.90
C LEU A 207 -0.38 23.79 -8.66
N HIS A 208 0.41 23.12 -7.82
CA HIS A 208 0.88 23.64 -6.53
C HIS A 208 2.41 23.58 -6.40
N TYR A 209 3.13 23.55 -7.53
CA TYR A 209 4.60 23.42 -7.53
C TYR A 209 5.25 24.65 -6.91
N GLU A 210 4.81 25.86 -7.30
CA GLU A 210 5.39 27.11 -6.83
C GLU A 210 5.30 27.23 -5.29
N GLY A 211 6.45 27.38 -4.65
CA GLY A 211 6.60 27.46 -3.19
C GLY A 211 6.60 26.11 -2.47
N ASN A 212 6.46 24.97 -3.19
CA ASN A 212 6.49 23.63 -2.62
C ASN A 212 7.65 22.75 -3.13
N GLU A 213 8.56 23.28 -3.92
CA GLU A 213 9.65 22.55 -4.56
C GLU A 213 10.48 21.76 -3.54
N GLN A 214 10.80 22.41 -2.43
CA GLN A 214 11.59 21.81 -1.36
C GLN A 214 10.85 20.65 -0.69
N ASN A 215 9.55 20.79 -0.45
CA ASN A 215 8.73 19.72 0.10
C ASN A 215 8.70 18.51 -0.83
N ILE A 216 8.51 18.71 -2.14
CA ILE A 216 8.47 17.62 -3.13
C ILE A 216 9.79 16.87 -3.17
N ILE A 217 10.93 17.59 -3.17
CA ILE A 217 12.28 16.97 -3.14
C ILE A 217 12.46 16.16 -1.86
N TRP A 218 12.14 16.72 -0.69
CA TRP A 218 12.29 16.00 0.57
C TRP A 218 11.36 14.79 0.66
N LEU A 219 10.11 14.87 0.18
CA LEU A 219 9.18 13.74 0.13
C LEU A 219 9.72 12.61 -0.76
N ALA A 220 10.36 12.94 -1.90
CA ALA A 220 11.01 11.97 -2.76
C ALA A 220 12.21 11.29 -2.06
N VAL A 221 13.06 12.05 -1.35
CA VAL A 221 14.18 11.51 -0.57
C VAL A 221 13.68 10.64 0.58
N ILE A 222 12.68 11.13 1.34
CA ILE A 222 12.04 10.39 2.44
C ILE A 222 11.51 9.05 1.92
N SER A 223 10.89 9.01 0.74
CA SER A 223 10.36 7.77 0.18
C SER A 223 11.43 6.70 -0.03
N LEU A 224 12.62 7.09 -0.50
CA LEU A 224 13.76 6.17 -0.66
C LEU A 224 14.24 5.66 0.71
N VAL A 225 14.44 6.56 1.66
CA VAL A 225 14.88 6.22 3.03
C VAL A 225 13.89 5.26 3.67
N LEU A 226 12.60 5.53 3.59
CA LEU A 226 11.55 4.65 4.12
C LEU A 226 11.58 3.27 3.42
N CYS A 227 11.73 3.23 2.09
CA CYS A 227 11.78 1.97 1.35
C CYS A 227 12.96 1.09 1.80
N VAL A 228 14.17 1.66 1.87
CA VAL A 228 15.38 0.95 2.34
C VAL A 228 15.20 0.49 3.79
N THR A 229 14.71 1.36 4.66
CA THR A 229 14.49 1.06 6.08
C THR A 229 13.47 -0.06 6.27
N HIS A 230 12.34 -0.03 5.55
CA HIS A 230 11.31 -1.07 5.63
C HIS A 230 11.86 -2.43 5.17
N PHE A 231 12.57 -2.51 4.04
CA PHE A 231 13.19 -3.76 3.60
C PHE A 231 14.22 -4.26 4.61
N THR A 232 15.05 -3.37 5.17
CA THR A 232 16.10 -3.73 6.13
C THR A 232 15.52 -4.24 7.42
N ILE A 233 14.64 -3.46 8.08
CA ILE A 233 13.99 -3.83 9.34
C ILE A 233 13.15 -5.09 9.14
N GLY A 234 12.36 -5.15 8.06
CA GLY A 234 11.54 -6.29 7.75
C GLY A 234 12.35 -7.58 7.58
N LYS A 235 13.47 -7.53 6.84
CA LYS A 235 14.36 -8.68 6.67
C LYS A 235 15.03 -9.11 7.97
N LEU A 236 15.50 -8.17 8.79
CA LEU A 236 16.09 -8.46 10.09
C LEU A 236 15.07 -9.16 11.01
N LEU A 237 13.86 -8.63 11.07
CA LEU A 237 12.77 -9.22 11.84
C LEU A 237 12.39 -10.61 11.30
N GLY A 238 12.23 -10.72 9.97
CA GLY A 238 11.92 -11.99 9.30
C GLY A 238 12.99 -13.05 9.53
N LYS A 239 14.29 -12.67 9.54
CA LYS A 239 15.40 -13.55 9.88
C LYS A 239 15.25 -14.13 11.29
N HIS A 240 14.85 -13.32 12.27
CA HIS A 240 14.63 -13.75 13.64
C HIS A 240 13.49 -14.78 13.76
N TYR A 241 12.45 -14.65 12.93
CA TYR A 241 11.28 -15.57 12.93
C TYR A 241 11.31 -16.64 11.83
N GLY A 242 12.44 -16.80 11.14
CA GLY A 242 12.64 -17.90 10.18
C GLY A 242 11.95 -17.70 8.82
N ASP A 243 11.63 -16.46 8.45
CA ASP A 243 11.17 -16.10 7.11
C ASP A 243 11.63 -14.68 6.72
N THR A 244 12.89 -14.57 6.33
CA THR A 244 13.56 -13.29 5.99
C THR A 244 12.86 -12.60 4.81
N ILE A 245 12.39 -13.38 3.84
CA ILE A 245 11.75 -12.82 2.63
C ILE A 245 10.39 -12.26 2.99
N ALA A 246 9.55 -13.05 3.69
CA ALA A 246 8.25 -12.56 4.13
C ALA A 246 8.38 -11.28 4.97
N GLY A 247 9.28 -11.27 5.97
CA GLY A 247 9.46 -10.08 6.81
C GLY A 247 9.79 -8.82 6.01
N GLY A 248 10.74 -8.91 5.07
CA GLY A 248 11.11 -7.79 4.21
C GLY A 248 9.98 -7.32 3.30
N GLN A 249 9.31 -8.27 2.66
CA GLN A 249 8.25 -7.98 1.70
C GLN A 249 6.98 -7.43 2.38
N LEU A 250 6.57 -8.00 3.51
CA LEU A 250 5.35 -7.59 4.22
C LEU A 250 5.44 -6.18 4.79
N LEU A 251 6.63 -5.77 5.27
CA LEU A 251 6.81 -4.41 5.77
C LEU A 251 7.01 -3.40 4.64
N ALA A 252 7.70 -3.78 3.55
CA ALA A 252 8.09 -2.85 2.50
C ALA A 252 7.11 -2.74 1.33
N GLN A 253 6.34 -3.77 0.98
CA GLN A 253 5.39 -3.67 -0.13
C GLN A 253 4.10 -2.96 0.28
N LYS A 254 4.06 -1.65 0.08
CA LYS A 254 2.89 -0.81 0.37
C LYS A 254 1.92 -0.75 -0.80
N ASN A 255 0.63 -0.68 -0.49
CA ASN A 255 -0.41 -0.45 -1.48
C ASN A 255 -0.48 1.05 -1.84
N SER A 256 0.42 1.50 -2.71
CA SER A 256 0.56 2.91 -3.05
C SER A 256 -0.74 3.51 -3.59
N ALA A 257 -1.55 2.77 -4.35
CA ALA A 257 -2.82 3.28 -4.86
C ALA A 257 -3.80 3.62 -3.72
N VAL A 258 -3.94 2.72 -2.74
CA VAL A 258 -4.75 2.97 -1.53
C VAL A 258 -4.18 4.12 -0.72
N GLY A 259 -2.86 4.13 -0.51
CA GLY A 259 -2.20 5.16 0.28
C GLY A 259 -2.30 6.55 -0.35
N ILE A 260 -2.10 6.69 -1.67
CA ILE A 260 -2.28 7.96 -2.39
C ILE A 260 -3.74 8.41 -2.28
N TRP A 261 -4.69 7.51 -2.48
CA TRP A 261 -6.11 7.81 -2.32
C TRP A 261 -6.43 8.33 -0.91
N MET A 262 -5.92 7.67 0.14
CA MET A 262 -6.11 8.12 1.53
C MET A 262 -5.43 9.46 1.80
N ALA A 263 -4.20 9.66 1.32
CA ALA A 263 -3.47 10.91 1.50
C ALA A 263 -4.24 12.09 0.89
N CYS A 264 -4.73 11.93 -0.34
CA CYS A 264 -5.48 12.99 -1.04
C CYS A 264 -6.84 13.32 -0.41
N LEU A 265 -7.42 12.40 0.38
CA LEU A 265 -8.73 12.63 1.02
C LEU A 265 -8.65 13.14 2.45
N TYR A 266 -7.62 12.72 3.19
CA TYR A 266 -7.59 12.91 4.64
C TYR A 266 -6.38 13.70 5.13
N LEU A 267 -5.30 13.77 4.34
CA LEU A 267 -4.07 14.48 4.65
C LEU A 267 -3.81 15.58 3.61
N HIS A 268 -2.72 16.30 3.75
CA HIS A 268 -2.31 17.24 2.72
C HIS A 268 -1.96 16.49 1.42
N PRO A 269 -2.58 16.81 0.26
CA PRO A 269 -2.41 16.01 -0.96
C PRO A 269 -0.97 15.84 -1.43
N LEU A 270 -0.05 16.79 -1.16
CA LEU A 270 1.38 16.64 -1.43
C LEU A 270 2.02 15.44 -0.74
N CYS A 271 1.47 14.96 0.39
CA CYS A 271 1.99 13.75 1.06
C CYS A 271 1.95 12.52 0.16
N SER A 272 1.03 12.50 -0.82
CA SER A 272 0.91 11.40 -1.79
C SER A 272 2.19 11.20 -2.62
N VAL A 273 3.02 12.23 -2.75
CA VAL A 273 4.33 12.19 -3.43
C VAL A 273 5.24 11.12 -2.85
N VAL A 274 5.25 10.94 -1.50
CA VAL A 274 6.02 9.87 -0.85
C VAL A 274 5.66 8.52 -1.43
N LEU A 275 4.38 8.20 -1.56
CA LEU A 275 3.93 6.89 -2.05
C LEU A 275 4.08 6.72 -3.56
N ALA A 276 4.00 7.80 -4.32
CA ALA A 276 4.29 7.80 -5.74
C ALA A 276 5.74 7.37 -6.00
N PHE A 277 6.71 8.02 -5.36
CA PHE A 277 8.13 7.65 -5.46
C PHE A 277 8.42 6.30 -4.79
N TYR A 278 7.79 6.01 -3.65
CA TYR A 278 7.94 4.74 -2.95
C TYR A 278 7.58 3.54 -3.84
N SER A 279 6.54 3.66 -4.68
CA SER A 279 6.18 2.61 -5.62
C SER A 279 7.30 2.33 -6.64
N ILE A 280 8.01 3.36 -7.09
CA ILE A 280 9.14 3.23 -8.00
C ILE A 280 10.28 2.46 -7.30
N TRP A 281 10.67 2.91 -6.11
CA TRP A 281 11.75 2.28 -5.34
C TRP A 281 11.46 0.81 -5.01
N THR A 282 10.25 0.53 -4.52
CA THR A 282 9.84 -0.86 -4.19
C THR A 282 9.94 -1.78 -5.41
N ASN A 283 9.55 -1.30 -6.59
CA ASN A 283 9.63 -2.11 -7.79
C ASN A 283 11.07 -2.30 -8.29
N ILE A 284 11.94 -1.30 -8.14
CA ILE A 284 13.39 -1.45 -8.41
C ILE A 284 13.99 -2.52 -7.48
N PHE A 285 13.72 -2.43 -6.17
CA PHE A 285 14.19 -3.42 -5.19
C PHE A 285 13.65 -4.83 -5.47
N ASN A 286 12.37 -4.95 -5.80
CA ASN A 286 11.77 -6.24 -6.14
C ASN A 286 12.37 -6.84 -7.41
N SER A 287 12.56 -6.04 -8.45
CA SER A 287 13.19 -6.47 -9.69
C SER A 287 14.63 -6.95 -9.45
N TRP A 288 15.37 -6.20 -8.62
CA TRP A 288 16.73 -6.62 -8.23
C TRP A 288 16.72 -7.91 -7.42
N GLN A 289 15.80 -8.09 -6.46
CA GLN A 289 15.69 -9.31 -5.67
C GLN A 289 15.33 -10.52 -6.55
N LEU A 290 14.35 -10.39 -7.46
CA LEU A 290 13.94 -11.43 -8.39
C LEU A 290 15.08 -11.83 -9.36
N TRP A 291 15.96 -10.89 -9.71
CA TRP A 291 17.14 -11.17 -10.53
C TRP A 291 18.25 -11.85 -9.73
N TYR A 292 18.45 -11.50 -8.46
CA TYR A 292 19.56 -11.96 -7.61
C TYR A 292 19.30 -13.34 -7.01
N TYR A 293 18.11 -13.57 -6.42
CA TYR A 293 17.81 -14.80 -5.66
C TYR A 293 17.82 -16.09 -6.48
N PRO A 294 17.29 -16.19 -7.71
CA PRO A 294 17.31 -17.43 -8.49
C PRO A 294 18.71 -17.91 -8.84
N ARG A 295 19.70 -17.00 -8.89
CA ARG A 295 21.09 -17.32 -9.25
C ARG A 295 21.90 -17.91 -8.10
N HIS A 296 21.47 -17.70 -6.87
CA HIS A 296 22.20 -18.11 -5.68
C HIS A 296 21.57 -19.31 -4.94
N VAL A 297 20.25 -19.53 -5.11
CA VAL A 297 19.55 -20.69 -4.54
C VAL A 297 19.78 -21.97 -5.35
N THR A 298 20.09 -21.87 -6.64
CA THR A 298 20.43 -23.02 -7.50
C THR A 298 21.89 -23.47 -7.38
N GLN A 299 22.74 -22.76 -6.61
CA GLN A 299 24.17 -23.09 -6.43
C GLN A 299 24.50 -23.58 -5.01
N SER A 300 23.53 -23.67 -4.11
CA SER A 300 23.62 -24.25 -2.76
C SER A 300 22.79 -25.52 -2.64
#